data_569302cdd7dbd435b623b68866d34461
#
_entry.id   569302cdd7dbd435b623b68866d34461
#
_cell.length_a   1.000
_cell.length_b   1.000
_cell.length_c   1.000
_cell.angle_alpha   90.00
_cell.angle_beta   90.00
_cell.angle_gamma   90.00
#
_symmetry.space_group_name_H-M   'P 1'
#
loop_
_entity.id
_entity.type
_entity.pdbx_description
1 polymer ?
#
loop_
_entity_poly.entity_id
_entity_poly.type
_entity_poly.pdbx_seq_one_letter_code
_entity_poly.pdbx_strand_id
1 'polypeptide(L)'
;MLLDLTTFLVSFVIGLALYPWFIRALRVVRAGQVIQEELPDSHQKKAGTPTGGGILFVAMAVVGGVAASLAGHAGAIPSVFALLAGGAIGAVDDVSKLRRGSIGIPARLKFPIQLLLAIPVAWVALDGQSLWWLPVAIIAVVGTANAVNITDGMDGLAAGLSIIAVAAYVLLIPHAPAGEKAVGMTLCGALAAFLFFNRYPARVFMGDTGALAIGFALAAIAVQQGYVLLLPIVGLVFVIETLSVIIQVAYFKATGGRRVFPMTPIHYTFHHEGWSENRIALTFWGAGLVSAIAAVALVRLHG
;
A
#
# COMPACT_ATOMS: atom_id res chain seq x y z
N MET A 1 23.46 6.63 0.13
CA MET A 1 22.79 7.76 -0.51
C MET A 1 22.87 7.71 -2.04
N LEU A 2 24.04 7.73 -2.68
CA LEU A 2 24.14 7.65 -4.16
C LEU A 2 23.53 6.36 -4.71
N LEU A 3 23.84 5.21 -4.13
CA LEU A 3 23.30 3.90 -4.54
C LEU A 3 21.76 3.85 -4.38
N ASP A 4 21.23 4.39 -3.31
CA ASP A 4 19.79 4.41 -3.03
C ASP A 4 19.05 5.27 -4.09
N LEU A 5 19.60 6.46 -4.39
CA LEU A 5 19.04 7.32 -5.44
C LEU A 5 19.12 6.67 -6.82
N THR A 6 20.25 6.01 -7.13
CA THR A 6 20.41 5.27 -8.40
C THR A 6 19.37 4.16 -8.51
N THR A 7 19.16 3.37 -7.45
CA THR A 7 18.17 2.29 -7.41
C THR A 7 16.75 2.83 -7.66
N PHE A 8 16.40 3.93 -6.99
CA PHE A 8 15.12 4.62 -7.22
C PHE A 8 14.97 5.06 -8.69
N LEU A 9 15.97 5.79 -9.23
CA LEU A 9 15.91 6.33 -10.58
C LEU A 9 15.84 5.24 -11.65
N VAL A 10 16.65 4.18 -11.51
CA VAL A 10 16.63 3.03 -12.43
C VAL A 10 15.24 2.37 -12.41
N SER A 11 14.71 2.09 -11.22
CA SER A 11 13.37 1.52 -11.09
C SER A 11 12.29 2.43 -11.66
N PHE A 12 12.36 3.73 -11.41
CA PHE A 12 11.43 4.72 -11.95
C PHE A 12 11.44 4.74 -13.49
N VAL A 13 12.63 4.80 -14.10
CA VAL A 13 12.77 4.83 -15.57
C VAL A 13 12.29 3.53 -16.21
N ILE A 14 12.66 2.37 -15.63
CA ILE A 14 12.18 1.06 -16.09
C ILE A 14 10.65 1.00 -15.98
N GLY A 15 10.09 1.43 -14.86
CA GLY A 15 8.63 1.48 -14.67
C GLY A 15 7.94 2.36 -15.70
N LEU A 16 8.43 3.58 -15.95
CA LEU A 16 7.89 4.46 -16.99
C LEU A 16 7.90 3.81 -18.38
N ALA A 17 8.95 3.05 -18.71
CA ALA A 17 9.07 2.36 -19.98
C ALA A 17 8.11 1.16 -20.09
N LEU A 18 7.92 0.40 -19.01
CA LEU A 18 7.12 -0.82 -19.01
C LEU A 18 5.61 -0.56 -18.87
N TYR A 19 5.18 0.44 -18.09
CA TYR A 19 3.74 0.68 -17.84
C TYR A 19 2.90 0.85 -19.10
N PRO A 20 3.32 1.57 -20.16
CA PRO A 20 2.49 1.71 -21.35
C PRO A 20 2.15 0.36 -22.03
N TRP A 21 3.10 -0.57 -22.03
CA TRP A 21 2.90 -1.93 -22.56
C TRP A 21 2.03 -2.75 -21.62
N PHE A 22 2.29 -2.67 -20.32
CA PHE A 22 1.55 -3.40 -19.30
C PHE A 22 0.07 -2.97 -19.27
N ILE A 23 -0.21 -1.67 -19.34
CA ILE A 23 -1.57 -1.14 -19.42
C ILE A 23 -2.31 -1.66 -20.66
N ARG A 24 -1.62 -1.75 -21.82
CA ARG A 24 -2.21 -2.34 -23.03
C ARG A 24 -2.54 -3.83 -22.81
N ALA A 25 -1.63 -4.58 -22.20
CA ALA A 25 -1.88 -5.99 -21.90
C ALA A 25 -3.09 -6.18 -20.95
N LEU A 26 -3.20 -5.38 -19.90
CA LEU A 26 -4.35 -5.41 -18.99
C LEU A 26 -5.68 -5.11 -19.72
N ARG A 27 -5.69 -4.18 -20.67
CA ARG A 27 -6.89 -3.88 -21.48
C ARG A 27 -7.29 -5.06 -22.40
N VAL A 28 -6.32 -5.77 -22.98
CA VAL A 28 -6.59 -6.96 -23.80
C VAL A 28 -7.25 -8.07 -22.97
N VAL A 29 -6.80 -8.28 -21.74
CA VAL A 29 -7.37 -9.28 -20.83
C VAL A 29 -8.74 -8.82 -20.25
N ARG A 30 -9.22 -7.62 -20.63
CA ARG A 30 -10.44 -7.02 -20.10
C ARG A 30 -10.44 -6.90 -18.56
N ALA A 31 -9.30 -6.62 -18.00
CA ALA A 31 -9.12 -6.38 -16.56
C ALA A 31 -9.70 -5.03 -16.11
N GLY A 32 -10.87 -4.65 -16.62
CA GLY A 32 -11.55 -3.42 -16.25
C GLY A 32 -12.30 -3.56 -14.92
N GLN A 33 -12.19 -2.55 -14.08
CA GLN A 33 -12.93 -2.50 -12.82
C GLN A 33 -14.42 -2.27 -13.09
N VAL A 34 -15.28 -3.10 -12.49
CA VAL A 34 -16.72 -2.85 -12.40
C VAL A 34 -16.94 -1.92 -11.22
N ILE A 35 -17.44 -0.73 -11.48
CA ILE A 35 -17.71 0.28 -10.45
C ILE A 35 -19.07 0.02 -9.85
N GLN A 36 -19.17 0.06 -8.51
CA GLN A 36 -20.43 -0.09 -7.81
C GLN A 36 -21.34 1.11 -8.08
N GLU A 37 -22.63 0.86 -8.35
CA GLU A 37 -23.62 1.89 -8.69
C GLU A 37 -23.83 2.95 -7.59
N GLU A 38 -23.44 2.63 -6.34
CA GLU A 38 -23.58 3.51 -5.18
C GLU A 38 -22.50 4.60 -5.10
N LEU A 39 -21.47 4.55 -5.97
CA LEU A 39 -20.41 5.56 -5.99
C LEU A 39 -20.80 6.78 -6.82
N PRO A 40 -20.27 7.99 -6.51
CA PRO A 40 -20.58 9.23 -7.23
C PRO A 40 -20.34 9.10 -8.75
N ASP A 41 -21.09 9.88 -9.55
CA ASP A 41 -21.02 9.89 -11.03
C ASP A 41 -19.60 10.09 -11.59
N SER A 42 -18.72 10.78 -10.84
CA SER A 42 -17.30 10.94 -11.18
C SER A 42 -16.57 9.60 -11.25
N HIS A 43 -16.95 8.63 -10.40
CA HIS A 43 -16.38 7.28 -10.40
C HIS A 43 -16.96 6.40 -11.51
N GLN A 44 -18.20 6.62 -11.91
CA GLN A 44 -18.81 5.89 -13.04
C GLN A 44 -18.07 6.20 -14.37
N LYS A 45 -17.49 7.41 -14.51
CA LYS A 45 -16.64 7.78 -15.66
C LYS A 45 -15.31 6.99 -15.72
N LYS A 46 -14.92 6.32 -14.64
CA LYS A 46 -13.73 5.48 -14.54
C LYS A 46 -13.97 4.03 -14.99
N ALA A 47 -15.21 3.69 -15.35
CA ALA A 47 -15.58 2.37 -15.87
C ALA A 47 -14.69 2.02 -17.09
N GLY A 48 -14.10 0.82 -17.09
CA GLY A 48 -13.19 0.37 -18.15
C GLY A 48 -11.71 0.73 -17.94
N THR A 49 -11.35 1.51 -16.91
CA THR A 49 -9.95 1.67 -16.54
C THR A 49 -9.40 0.33 -16.02
N PRO A 50 -8.28 -0.19 -16.58
CA PRO A 50 -7.76 -1.48 -16.17
C PRO A 50 -7.26 -1.46 -14.73
N THR A 51 -7.53 -2.54 -13.98
CA THR A 51 -7.01 -2.80 -12.64
C THR A 51 -5.86 -3.81 -12.67
N GLY A 52 -5.10 -3.93 -11.59
CA GLY A 52 -3.96 -4.84 -11.49
C GLY A 52 -2.62 -4.18 -11.85
N GLY A 53 -2.57 -2.85 -11.94
CA GLY A 53 -1.32 -2.11 -12.14
C GLY A 53 -0.26 -2.40 -11.08
N GLY A 54 -0.70 -2.84 -9.89
CA GLY A 54 0.16 -3.23 -8.79
C GLY A 54 1.07 -4.41 -9.07
N ILE A 55 0.68 -5.31 -9.95
CA ILE A 55 1.49 -6.48 -10.32
C ILE A 55 2.88 -6.05 -10.81
N LEU A 56 2.96 -4.99 -11.61
CA LEU A 56 4.24 -4.55 -12.19
C LEU A 56 5.18 -3.99 -11.13
N PHE A 57 4.75 -3.07 -10.28
CA PHE A 57 5.64 -2.52 -9.26
C PHE A 57 6.02 -3.54 -8.17
N VAL A 58 5.12 -4.48 -7.85
CA VAL A 58 5.43 -5.59 -6.94
C VAL A 58 6.52 -6.47 -7.57
N ALA A 59 6.35 -6.87 -8.83
CA ALA A 59 7.36 -7.67 -9.53
C ALA A 59 8.73 -6.96 -9.60
N MET A 60 8.75 -5.66 -9.89
CA MET A 60 9.97 -4.86 -9.90
C MET A 60 10.66 -4.83 -8.53
N ALA A 61 9.90 -4.60 -7.46
CA ALA A 61 10.44 -4.57 -6.09
C ALA A 61 10.97 -5.95 -5.65
N VAL A 62 10.27 -7.02 -6.00
CA VAL A 62 10.72 -8.41 -5.76
C VAL A 62 12.02 -8.70 -6.51
N VAL A 63 12.09 -8.38 -7.81
CA VAL A 63 13.31 -8.57 -8.62
C VAL A 63 14.47 -7.75 -8.05
N GLY A 64 14.25 -6.49 -7.68
CA GLY A 64 15.27 -5.64 -7.05
C GLY A 64 15.77 -6.21 -5.73
N GLY A 65 14.86 -6.73 -4.89
CA GLY A 65 15.22 -7.35 -3.61
C GLY A 65 15.98 -8.68 -3.77
N VAL A 66 15.56 -9.52 -4.73
CA VAL A 66 16.29 -10.75 -5.08
C VAL A 66 17.69 -10.42 -5.59
N ALA A 67 17.82 -9.44 -6.49
CA ALA A 67 19.12 -9.00 -6.98
C ALA A 67 20.02 -8.47 -5.85
N ALA A 68 19.46 -7.70 -4.92
CA ALA A 68 20.19 -7.22 -3.74
C ALA A 68 20.66 -8.39 -2.85
N SER A 69 19.81 -9.40 -2.61
CA SER A 69 20.17 -10.58 -1.86
C SER A 69 21.29 -11.38 -2.54
N LEU A 70 21.22 -11.58 -3.85
CA LEU A 70 22.26 -12.25 -4.64
C LEU A 70 23.59 -11.48 -4.66
N ALA A 71 23.54 -10.15 -4.55
CA ALA A 71 24.70 -9.29 -4.39
C ALA A 71 25.27 -9.28 -2.96
N GLY A 72 24.71 -10.08 -2.05
CA GLY A 72 25.17 -10.20 -0.66
C GLY A 72 24.66 -9.10 0.29
N HIS A 73 23.69 -8.29 -0.12
CA HIS A 73 23.09 -7.28 0.75
C HIS A 73 22.05 -7.90 1.70
N ALA A 74 22.35 -7.85 3.00
CA ALA A 74 21.47 -8.38 4.04
C ALA A 74 20.16 -7.61 4.16
N GLY A 75 19.09 -8.29 4.64
CA GLY A 75 17.82 -7.68 5.04
C GLY A 75 16.77 -7.51 3.93
N ALA A 76 16.99 -7.98 2.70
CA ALA A 76 16.00 -7.92 1.64
C ALA A 76 14.87 -8.96 1.77
N ILE A 77 15.19 -10.14 2.33
CA ILE A 77 14.30 -11.31 2.36
C ILE A 77 12.96 -11.03 3.03
N PRO A 78 12.88 -10.40 4.23
CA PRO A 78 11.60 -10.13 4.88
C PRO A 78 10.65 -9.30 4.00
N SER A 79 11.15 -8.22 3.41
CA SER A 79 10.37 -7.34 2.54
C SER A 79 9.96 -8.01 1.24
N VAL A 80 10.83 -8.81 0.61
CA VAL A 80 10.50 -9.60 -0.59
C VAL A 80 9.42 -10.63 -0.28
N PHE A 81 9.55 -11.35 0.84
CA PHE A 81 8.56 -12.34 1.26
C PHE A 81 7.20 -11.68 1.56
N ALA A 82 7.20 -10.52 2.22
CA ALA A 82 6.00 -9.74 2.49
C ALA A 82 5.30 -9.27 1.20
N LEU A 83 6.07 -8.76 0.21
CA LEU A 83 5.53 -8.37 -1.10
C LEU A 83 4.86 -9.55 -1.82
N LEU A 84 5.51 -10.72 -1.80
CA LEU A 84 4.98 -11.93 -2.42
C LEU A 84 3.72 -12.43 -1.70
N ALA A 85 3.73 -12.47 -0.36
CA ALA A 85 2.59 -12.93 0.43
C ALA A 85 1.36 -12.03 0.25
N GLY A 86 1.53 -10.70 0.42
CA GLY A 86 0.46 -9.73 0.22
C GLY A 86 -0.02 -9.69 -1.23
N GLY A 87 0.92 -9.71 -2.19
CA GLY A 87 0.62 -9.74 -3.62
C GLY A 87 -0.13 -10.99 -4.05
N ALA A 88 0.19 -12.15 -3.50
CA ALA A 88 -0.51 -13.41 -3.80
C ALA A 88 -1.98 -13.37 -3.35
N ILE A 89 -2.27 -12.89 -2.14
CA ILE A 89 -3.67 -12.73 -1.66
C ILE A 89 -4.41 -11.76 -2.57
N GLY A 90 -3.79 -10.60 -2.85
CA GLY A 90 -4.40 -9.59 -3.70
C GLY A 90 -4.64 -10.09 -5.12
N ALA A 91 -3.70 -10.83 -5.71
CA ALA A 91 -3.86 -11.41 -7.03
C ALA A 91 -5.03 -12.41 -7.11
N VAL A 92 -5.20 -13.26 -6.08
CA VAL A 92 -6.34 -14.18 -6.00
C VAL A 92 -7.65 -13.39 -5.88
N ASP A 93 -7.67 -12.29 -5.11
CA ASP A 93 -8.85 -11.42 -4.98
C ASP A 93 -9.17 -10.71 -6.30
N ASP A 94 -8.17 -10.10 -6.96
CA ASP A 94 -8.32 -9.43 -8.25
C ASP A 94 -8.84 -10.40 -9.33
N VAL A 95 -8.26 -11.61 -9.42
CA VAL A 95 -8.74 -12.67 -10.34
C VAL A 95 -10.14 -13.11 -10.00
N SER A 96 -10.48 -13.21 -8.69
CA SER A 96 -11.84 -13.55 -8.26
C SER A 96 -12.86 -12.49 -8.71
N LYS A 97 -12.52 -11.20 -8.58
CA LYS A 97 -13.35 -10.08 -9.06
C LYS A 97 -13.56 -10.13 -10.58
N LEU A 98 -12.51 -10.42 -11.34
CA LEU A 98 -12.61 -10.56 -12.80
C LEU A 98 -13.51 -11.72 -13.24
N ARG A 99 -13.46 -12.85 -12.52
CA ARG A 99 -14.25 -14.05 -12.87
C ARG A 99 -15.70 -13.99 -12.42
N ARG A 100 -15.99 -13.28 -11.31
CA ARG A 100 -17.31 -13.26 -10.65
C ARG A 100 -18.05 -11.93 -10.78
N GLY A 101 -17.57 -11.00 -11.60
CA GLY A 101 -18.26 -9.73 -11.84
C GLY A 101 -18.29 -8.83 -10.61
N SER A 102 -17.13 -8.32 -10.16
CA SER A 102 -16.94 -7.42 -9.00
C SER A 102 -16.96 -8.04 -7.59
N ILE A 103 -17.36 -9.29 -7.44
CA ILE A 103 -17.34 -9.96 -6.13
C ILE A 103 -15.99 -10.65 -5.92
N GLY A 104 -15.14 -10.04 -5.09
CA GLY A 104 -13.86 -10.62 -4.65
C GLY A 104 -14.04 -11.75 -3.63
N ILE A 105 -12.94 -12.07 -2.95
CA ILE A 105 -12.98 -13.01 -1.82
C ILE A 105 -13.82 -12.41 -0.69
N PRO A 106 -14.84 -13.10 -0.16
CA PRO A 106 -15.59 -12.60 0.99
C PRO A 106 -14.68 -12.24 2.16
N ALA A 107 -14.93 -11.12 2.84
CA ALA A 107 -14.09 -10.64 3.95
C ALA A 107 -13.87 -11.70 5.04
N ARG A 108 -14.88 -12.54 5.29
CA ARG A 108 -14.82 -13.68 6.24
C ARG A 108 -13.77 -14.74 5.87
N LEU A 109 -13.35 -14.82 4.61
CA LEU A 109 -12.28 -15.70 4.13
C LEU A 109 -10.98 -14.93 3.91
N LYS A 110 -11.05 -13.71 3.39
CA LYS A 110 -9.87 -12.85 3.11
C LYS A 110 -9.10 -12.55 4.39
N PHE A 111 -9.78 -12.18 5.48
CA PHE A 111 -9.13 -11.82 6.74
C PHE A 111 -8.38 -13.01 7.39
N PRO A 112 -8.96 -14.22 7.56
CA PRO A 112 -8.22 -15.40 8.05
C PRO A 112 -7.02 -15.78 7.18
N ILE A 113 -7.13 -15.66 5.83
CA ILE A 113 -5.99 -15.93 4.93
C ILE A 113 -4.88 -14.91 5.14
N GLN A 114 -5.23 -13.62 5.26
CA GLN A 114 -4.26 -12.58 5.59
C GLN A 114 -3.56 -12.88 6.93
N LEU A 115 -4.31 -13.25 7.96
CA LEU A 115 -3.76 -13.60 9.27
C LEU A 115 -2.80 -14.78 9.18
N LEU A 116 -3.18 -15.85 8.47
CA LEU A 116 -2.35 -17.03 8.27
C LEU A 116 -1.02 -16.69 7.57
N LEU A 117 -1.04 -15.86 6.53
CA LEU A 117 0.16 -15.43 5.81
C LEU A 117 0.95 -14.35 6.56
N ALA A 118 0.32 -13.57 7.43
CA ALA A 118 1.00 -12.60 8.26
C ALA A 118 1.91 -13.25 9.32
N ILE A 119 1.57 -14.45 9.80
CA ILE A 119 2.39 -15.18 10.79
C ILE A 119 3.81 -15.41 10.27
N PRO A 120 4.05 -16.12 9.16
CA PRO A 120 5.40 -16.35 8.65
C PRO A 120 6.09 -15.06 8.20
N VAL A 121 5.35 -14.06 7.67
CA VAL A 121 5.91 -12.76 7.32
C VAL A 121 6.43 -12.03 8.57
N ALA A 122 5.64 -11.97 9.63
CA ALA A 122 6.03 -11.36 10.90
C ALA A 122 7.22 -12.08 11.55
N TRP A 123 7.20 -13.42 11.50
CA TRP A 123 8.32 -14.24 12.00
C TRP A 123 9.63 -13.91 11.28
N VAL A 124 9.63 -13.90 9.96
CA VAL A 124 10.81 -13.58 9.15
C VAL A 124 11.24 -12.13 9.34
N ALA A 125 10.30 -11.19 9.49
CA ALA A 125 10.59 -9.77 9.68
C ALA A 125 11.17 -9.46 11.08
N LEU A 126 10.88 -10.29 12.09
CA LEU A 126 11.48 -10.12 13.41
C LEU A 126 13.00 -10.34 13.43
N ASP A 127 13.55 -11.14 12.52
CA ASP A 127 15.01 -11.28 12.27
C ASP A 127 15.86 -11.37 13.55
N GLY A 128 15.50 -12.30 14.44
CA GLY A 128 16.19 -12.50 15.72
C GLY A 128 15.73 -11.60 16.88
N GLN A 129 14.79 -10.69 16.67
CA GLN A 129 14.15 -9.94 17.75
C GLN A 129 13.32 -10.86 18.65
N SER A 130 12.97 -10.37 19.85
CA SER A 130 12.18 -11.15 20.80
C SER A 130 10.81 -11.54 20.24
N LEU A 131 10.45 -12.81 20.38
CA LEU A 131 9.16 -13.37 19.95
C LEU A 131 7.94 -12.72 20.64
N TRP A 132 8.12 -12.00 21.72
CA TRP A 132 7.06 -11.21 22.34
C TRP A 132 6.48 -10.16 21.38
N TRP A 133 7.24 -9.74 20.37
CA TRP A 133 6.78 -8.81 19.34
C TRP A 133 5.95 -9.48 18.25
N LEU A 134 5.91 -10.83 18.18
CA LEU A 134 5.20 -11.54 17.12
C LEU A 134 3.70 -11.16 17.01
N PRO A 135 2.93 -11.09 18.11
CA PRO A 135 1.52 -10.66 18.01
C PRO A 135 1.37 -9.25 17.47
N VAL A 136 2.24 -8.32 17.90
CA VAL A 136 2.24 -6.93 17.43
C VAL A 136 2.59 -6.87 15.95
N ALA A 137 3.61 -7.62 15.51
CA ALA A 137 4.02 -7.71 14.12
C ALA A 137 2.91 -8.28 13.22
N ILE A 138 2.21 -9.33 13.66
CA ILE A 138 1.06 -9.89 12.92
C ILE A 138 -0.06 -8.86 12.77
N ILE A 139 -0.42 -8.16 13.86
CA ILE A 139 -1.44 -7.11 13.84
C ILE A 139 -1.01 -5.96 12.90
N ALA A 140 0.28 -5.59 12.95
CA ALA A 140 0.84 -4.57 12.06
C ALA A 140 0.72 -4.97 10.59
N VAL A 141 1.09 -6.21 10.22
CA VAL A 141 1.02 -6.71 8.84
C VAL A 141 -0.42 -6.69 8.33
N VAL A 142 -1.36 -7.30 9.07
CA VAL A 142 -2.77 -7.37 8.64
C VAL A 142 -3.42 -5.99 8.66
N GLY A 143 -3.15 -5.20 9.72
CA GLY A 143 -3.70 -3.85 9.88
C GLY A 143 -3.25 -2.91 8.76
N THR A 144 -1.95 -2.88 8.46
CA THR A 144 -1.39 -2.02 7.41
C THR A 144 -1.87 -2.46 6.03
N ALA A 145 -1.95 -3.77 5.75
CA ALA A 145 -2.47 -4.28 4.50
C ALA A 145 -3.90 -3.80 4.22
N ASN A 146 -4.78 -3.93 5.20
CA ASN A 146 -6.16 -3.48 5.05
C ASN A 146 -6.26 -1.95 5.01
N ALA A 147 -5.41 -1.23 5.75
CA ALA A 147 -5.41 0.23 5.76
C ALA A 147 -4.97 0.81 4.40
N VAL A 148 -3.92 0.27 3.78
CA VAL A 148 -3.52 0.64 2.41
C VAL A 148 -4.63 0.30 1.41
N ASN A 149 -5.24 -0.88 1.52
CA ASN A 149 -6.33 -1.32 0.62
C ASN A 149 -7.58 -0.43 0.74
N ILE A 150 -7.97 -0.01 1.95
CA ILE A 150 -9.06 0.94 2.18
C ILE A 150 -8.73 2.32 1.59
N THR A 151 -7.48 2.74 1.65
CA THR A 151 -7.03 4.04 1.12
C THR A 151 -6.93 4.06 -0.41
N ASP A 152 -6.83 2.90 -1.07
CA ASP A 152 -6.77 2.77 -2.54
C ASP A 152 -8.15 2.95 -3.22
N GLY A 153 -8.93 3.91 -2.74
CA GLY A 153 -10.24 4.26 -3.27
C GLY A 153 -10.24 5.46 -4.22
N MET A 154 -9.12 6.17 -4.38
CA MET A 154 -9.03 7.40 -5.16
C MET A 154 -7.71 7.49 -5.92
N ASP A 155 -7.74 8.12 -7.12
CA ASP A 155 -6.60 8.23 -8.04
C ASP A 155 -5.37 8.84 -7.35
N GLY A 156 -4.26 8.11 -7.34
CA GLY A 156 -2.97 8.54 -6.81
C GLY A 156 -2.85 8.54 -5.29
N LEU A 157 -3.94 8.48 -4.54
CA LEU A 157 -3.94 8.67 -3.09
C LEU A 157 -3.03 7.65 -2.36
N ALA A 158 -3.33 6.37 -2.50
CA ALA A 158 -2.59 5.29 -1.83
C ALA A 158 -1.15 5.20 -2.31
N ALA A 159 -0.90 5.38 -3.61
CA ALA A 159 0.45 5.31 -4.17
C ALA A 159 1.38 6.41 -3.60
N GLY A 160 0.93 7.66 -3.55
CA GLY A 160 1.72 8.75 -3.00
C GLY A 160 1.99 8.62 -1.50
N LEU A 161 0.98 8.26 -0.72
CA LEU A 161 1.14 7.98 0.72
C LEU A 161 2.11 6.82 0.97
N SER A 162 2.06 5.76 0.15
CA SER A 162 2.96 4.61 0.26
C SER A 162 4.41 4.98 -0.03
N ILE A 163 4.67 5.83 -1.05
CA ILE A 163 6.02 6.35 -1.32
C ILE A 163 6.55 7.10 -0.10
N ILE A 164 5.75 7.99 0.49
CA ILE A 164 6.14 8.78 1.67
C ILE A 164 6.47 7.85 2.84
N ALA A 165 5.61 6.88 3.13
CA ALA A 165 5.77 5.98 4.27
C ALA A 165 6.99 5.05 4.11
N VAL A 166 7.17 4.44 2.93
CA VAL A 166 8.32 3.57 2.66
C VAL A 166 9.62 4.38 2.68
N ALA A 167 9.64 5.56 2.05
CA ALA A 167 10.83 6.43 2.06
C ALA A 167 11.20 6.88 3.47
N ALA A 168 10.23 7.16 4.35
CA ALA A 168 10.49 7.50 5.74
C ALA A 168 11.24 6.40 6.46
N TYR A 169 10.84 5.13 6.30
CA TYR A 169 11.53 4.01 6.92
C TYR A 169 12.92 3.75 6.34
N VAL A 170 13.03 3.67 5.01
CA VAL A 170 14.29 3.20 4.39
C VAL A 170 15.37 4.27 4.28
N LEU A 171 15.00 5.56 4.29
CA LEU A 171 15.95 6.67 4.14
C LEU A 171 16.22 7.43 5.43
N LEU A 172 15.20 7.61 6.26
CA LEU A 172 15.22 8.58 7.33
C LEU A 172 15.28 7.94 8.72
N ILE A 173 14.79 6.71 8.89
CA ILE A 173 14.90 5.96 10.14
C ILE A 173 16.25 5.24 10.17
N PRO A 174 17.02 5.34 11.27
CA PRO A 174 18.32 4.69 11.40
C PRO A 174 18.20 3.16 11.30
N HIS A 175 19.32 2.51 10.91
CA HIS A 175 19.51 1.04 10.95
C HIS A 175 18.81 0.22 9.85
N ALA A 176 18.24 0.82 8.81
CA ALA A 176 17.75 0.03 7.68
C ALA A 176 18.88 -0.75 7.00
N PRO A 177 18.81 -2.11 6.92
CA PRO A 177 19.78 -2.93 6.23
C PRO A 177 19.87 -2.57 4.73
N ALA A 178 21.05 -2.80 4.12
CA ALA A 178 21.29 -2.42 2.72
C ALA A 178 20.31 -3.10 1.74
N GLY A 179 20.00 -4.37 1.96
CA GLY A 179 19.04 -5.11 1.14
C GLY A 179 17.60 -4.60 1.31
N GLU A 180 17.22 -4.24 2.53
CA GLU A 180 15.90 -3.62 2.78
C GLU A 180 15.79 -2.26 2.08
N LYS A 181 16.86 -1.43 2.17
CA LYS A 181 16.91 -0.15 1.43
C LYS A 181 16.75 -0.36 -0.07
N ALA A 182 17.41 -1.38 -0.63
CA ALA A 182 17.31 -1.71 -2.05
C ALA A 182 15.86 -2.07 -2.43
N VAL A 183 15.16 -2.91 -1.64
CA VAL A 183 13.74 -3.23 -1.86
C VAL A 183 12.88 -1.98 -1.78
N GLY A 184 13.02 -1.21 -0.69
CA GLY A 184 12.20 0.00 -0.47
C GLY A 184 12.42 1.07 -1.54
N MET A 185 13.67 1.30 -1.97
CA MET A 185 13.97 2.28 -3.03
C MET A 185 13.50 1.81 -4.41
N THR A 186 13.61 0.49 -4.70
CA THR A 186 13.02 -0.07 -5.92
C THR A 186 11.50 0.08 -5.91
N LEU A 187 10.86 -0.21 -4.78
CA LEU A 187 9.42 -0.04 -4.60
C LEU A 187 9.00 1.43 -4.76
N CYS A 188 9.71 2.36 -4.13
CA CYS A 188 9.43 3.79 -4.28
C CYS A 188 9.56 4.27 -5.73
N GLY A 189 10.60 3.86 -6.45
CA GLY A 189 10.79 4.21 -7.86
C GLY A 189 9.69 3.62 -8.75
N ALA A 190 9.35 2.34 -8.54
CA ALA A 190 8.29 1.67 -9.28
C ALA A 190 6.90 2.26 -8.98
N LEU A 191 6.63 2.63 -7.70
CA LEU A 191 5.41 3.33 -7.30
C LEU A 191 5.33 4.75 -7.88
N ALA A 192 6.45 5.46 -7.96
CA ALA A 192 6.48 6.78 -8.60
C ALA A 192 6.16 6.69 -10.10
N ALA A 193 6.68 5.66 -10.78
CA ALA A 193 6.31 5.36 -12.17
C ALA A 193 4.83 4.97 -12.29
N PHE A 194 4.31 4.13 -11.39
CA PHE A 194 2.89 3.80 -11.33
C PHE A 194 2.04 5.05 -11.14
N LEU A 195 2.39 5.92 -10.18
CA LEU A 195 1.69 7.15 -9.86
C LEU A 195 1.56 8.08 -11.08
N PHE A 196 2.56 8.13 -11.95
CA PHE A 196 2.48 8.89 -13.21
C PHE A 196 1.28 8.46 -14.07
N PHE A 197 0.90 7.17 -14.03
CA PHE A 197 -0.24 6.62 -14.79
C PHE A 197 -1.51 6.52 -13.94
N ASN A 198 -1.40 6.52 -12.62
CA ASN A 198 -2.52 6.39 -11.69
C ASN A 198 -3.05 7.75 -11.16
N ARG A 199 -2.29 8.86 -11.34
CA ARG A 199 -2.80 10.20 -11.00
C ARG A 199 -4.05 10.55 -11.79
N TYR A 200 -4.91 11.36 -11.21
CA TYR A 200 -6.18 11.76 -11.83
C TYR A 200 -6.00 12.51 -13.18
N PRO A 201 -6.71 12.14 -14.23
CA PRO A 201 -7.55 10.95 -14.35
C PRO A 201 -6.71 9.68 -14.57
N ALA A 202 -6.97 8.64 -13.76
CA ALA A 202 -6.16 7.43 -13.78
C ALA A 202 -6.30 6.63 -15.08
N ARG A 203 -5.18 6.13 -15.58
CA ARG A 203 -5.10 5.23 -16.75
C ARG A 203 -4.98 3.75 -16.36
N VAL A 204 -4.72 3.48 -15.08
CA VAL A 204 -4.61 2.16 -14.49
C VAL A 204 -4.84 2.25 -12.99
N PHE A 205 -5.54 1.28 -12.39
CA PHE A 205 -5.72 1.14 -10.94
C PHE A 205 -4.75 0.12 -10.36
N MET A 206 -4.44 0.29 -9.07
CA MET A 206 -3.48 -0.55 -8.35
C MET A 206 -3.98 -2.00 -8.24
N GLY A 207 -5.23 -2.18 -7.82
CA GLY A 207 -5.82 -3.46 -7.47
C GLY A 207 -5.36 -3.96 -6.10
N ASP A 208 -6.04 -4.99 -5.61
CA ASP A 208 -5.73 -5.59 -4.31
C ASP A 208 -4.33 -6.21 -4.29
N THR A 209 -3.84 -6.70 -5.44
CA THR A 209 -2.46 -7.20 -5.60
C THR A 209 -1.44 -6.17 -5.13
N GLY A 210 -1.58 -4.92 -5.59
CA GLY A 210 -0.66 -3.86 -5.21
C GLY A 210 -0.86 -3.37 -3.79
N ALA A 211 -2.10 -3.08 -3.41
CA ALA A 211 -2.43 -2.50 -2.13
C ALA A 211 -2.02 -3.40 -0.95
N LEU A 212 -2.35 -4.71 -1.02
CA LEU A 212 -1.97 -5.66 0.03
C LEU A 212 -0.47 -5.92 0.07
N ALA A 213 0.20 -6.01 -1.10
CA ALA A 213 1.65 -6.17 -1.15
C ALA A 213 2.38 -5.00 -0.47
N ILE A 214 1.97 -3.75 -0.75
CA ILE A 214 2.55 -2.56 -0.10
C ILE A 214 2.35 -2.62 1.40
N GLY A 215 1.13 -2.91 1.86
CA GLY A 215 0.82 -2.94 3.29
C GLY A 215 1.61 -4.02 4.04
N PHE A 216 1.73 -5.22 3.48
CA PHE A 216 2.58 -6.29 4.01
C PHE A 216 4.06 -5.86 4.07
N ALA A 217 4.59 -5.28 2.99
CA ALA A 217 5.98 -4.85 2.91
C ALA A 217 6.30 -3.71 3.87
N LEU A 218 5.44 -2.68 3.95
CA LEU A 218 5.63 -1.55 4.85
C LEU A 218 5.66 -2.01 6.32
N ALA A 219 4.77 -2.93 6.70
CA ALA A 219 4.78 -3.49 8.05
C ALA A 219 6.02 -4.35 8.30
N ALA A 220 6.45 -5.19 7.33
CA ALA A 220 7.66 -5.99 7.46
C ALA A 220 8.91 -5.13 7.63
N ILE A 221 9.04 -4.04 6.87
CA ILE A 221 10.11 -3.03 7.01
C ILE A 221 10.10 -2.43 8.42
N ALA A 222 8.95 -2.00 8.91
CA ALA A 222 8.82 -1.41 10.23
C ALA A 222 9.17 -2.39 11.38
N VAL A 223 8.77 -3.65 11.24
CA VAL A 223 9.10 -4.72 12.19
C VAL A 223 10.60 -5.03 12.16
N GLN A 224 11.19 -5.21 10.99
CA GLN A 224 12.60 -5.54 10.81
C GLN A 224 13.51 -4.48 11.44
N GLN A 225 13.14 -3.20 11.32
CA GLN A 225 13.87 -2.10 11.92
C GLN A 225 13.64 -1.94 13.43
N GLY A 226 12.70 -2.68 14.03
CA GLY A 226 12.33 -2.52 15.44
C GLY A 226 11.44 -1.28 15.72
N TYR A 227 10.94 -0.63 14.68
CA TYR A 227 10.14 0.60 14.78
C TYR A 227 8.66 0.38 14.41
N VAL A 228 8.13 -0.82 14.67
CA VAL A 228 6.72 -1.16 14.37
C VAL A 228 5.71 -0.24 15.05
N LEU A 229 6.01 0.27 16.25
CA LEU A 229 5.14 1.20 16.98
C LEU A 229 5.06 2.60 16.35
N LEU A 230 5.98 2.95 15.44
CA LEU A 230 5.90 4.19 14.67
C LEU A 230 4.98 4.10 13.45
N LEU A 231 4.57 2.88 13.05
CA LEU A 231 3.68 2.69 11.90
C LEU A 231 2.41 3.53 11.95
N PRO A 232 1.69 3.64 13.09
CA PRO A 232 0.52 4.51 13.18
C PRO A 232 0.82 6.00 12.97
N ILE A 233 2.04 6.45 13.29
CA ILE A 233 2.46 7.83 13.07
C ILE A 233 2.89 8.02 11.62
N VAL A 234 3.82 7.19 11.10
CA VAL A 234 4.25 7.25 9.69
C VAL A 234 3.08 7.08 8.74
N GLY A 235 2.17 6.16 9.06
CA GLY A 235 0.97 5.85 8.28
C GLY A 235 -0.30 6.54 8.78
N LEU A 236 -0.20 7.71 9.42
CA LEU A 236 -1.34 8.37 10.09
C LEU A 236 -2.57 8.52 9.19
N VAL A 237 -2.37 8.85 7.92
CA VAL A 237 -3.47 8.99 6.97
C VAL A 237 -4.15 7.64 6.73
N PHE A 238 -3.41 6.55 6.57
CA PHE A 238 -3.97 5.20 6.45
C PHE A 238 -4.78 4.80 7.69
N VAL A 239 -4.30 5.20 8.88
CA VAL A 239 -5.01 4.98 10.15
C VAL A 239 -6.32 5.76 10.18
N ILE A 240 -6.31 7.04 9.81
CA ILE A 240 -7.51 7.90 9.79
C ILE A 240 -8.55 7.35 8.81
N GLU A 241 -8.12 6.94 7.60
CA GLU A 241 -8.99 6.30 6.60
C GLU A 241 -9.68 5.07 7.19
N THR A 242 -8.90 4.18 7.79
CA THR A 242 -9.41 2.93 8.38
C THR A 242 -10.32 3.19 9.57
N LEU A 243 -9.92 4.08 10.49
CA LEU A 243 -10.73 4.45 11.66
C LEU A 243 -12.06 5.08 11.26
N SER A 244 -12.09 5.89 10.20
CA SER A 244 -13.34 6.48 9.72
C SER A 244 -14.36 5.41 9.34
N VAL A 245 -13.90 4.32 8.69
CA VAL A 245 -14.76 3.17 8.32
C VAL A 245 -15.18 2.40 9.57
N ILE A 246 -14.27 2.10 10.49
CA ILE A 246 -14.57 1.35 11.72
C ILE A 246 -15.61 2.10 12.56
N ILE A 247 -15.40 3.41 12.79
CA ILE A 247 -16.30 4.26 13.55
C ILE A 247 -17.68 4.30 12.89
N GLN A 248 -17.70 4.52 11.57
CA GLN A 248 -18.96 4.57 10.80
C GLN A 248 -19.76 3.28 10.94
N VAL A 249 -19.11 2.12 10.72
CA VAL A 249 -19.78 0.82 10.77
C VAL A 249 -20.29 0.51 12.20
N ALA A 250 -19.46 0.80 13.21
CA ALA A 250 -19.84 0.59 14.61
C ALA A 250 -21.03 1.46 14.99
N TYR A 251 -20.97 2.76 14.67
CA TYR A 251 -22.04 3.70 15.00
C TYR A 251 -23.34 3.40 14.23
N PHE A 252 -23.24 3.07 12.94
CA PHE A 252 -24.38 2.70 12.11
C PHE A 252 -25.13 1.48 12.67
N LYS A 253 -24.40 0.45 13.10
CA LYS A 253 -24.97 -0.74 13.73
C LYS A 253 -25.58 -0.42 15.09
N ALA A 254 -24.91 0.38 15.93
CA ALA A 254 -25.37 0.71 17.28
C ALA A 254 -26.60 1.63 17.29
N THR A 255 -26.79 2.46 16.25
CA THR A 255 -27.87 3.45 16.18
C THR A 255 -29.00 3.09 15.24
N GLY A 256 -28.97 1.89 14.63
CA GLY A 256 -30.00 1.44 13.70
C GLY A 256 -30.03 2.25 12.41
N GLY A 257 -28.86 2.68 11.89
CA GLY A 257 -28.77 3.29 10.56
C GLY A 257 -28.29 4.75 10.50
N ARG A 258 -27.95 5.38 11.65
CA ARG A 258 -27.40 6.76 11.62
C ARG A 258 -25.94 6.76 11.19
N ARG A 259 -25.52 7.82 10.52
CA ARG A 259 -24.13 8.01 10.05
C ARG A 259 -23.42 9.09 10.88
N VAL A 260 -22.11 8.88 11.14
CA VAL A 260 -21.19 9.89 11.72
C VAL A 260 -20.62 10.74 10.57
N PHE A 261 -20.14 10.08 9.53
CA PHE A 261 -19.58 10.73 8.35
C PHE A 261 -20.57 10.62 7.20
N PRO A 262 -20.70 11.63 6.31
CA PRO A 262 -21.52 11.56 5.10
C PRO A 262 -21.19 10.32 4.26
N MET A 263 -19.89 10.05 4.08
CA MET A 263 -19.37 8.90 3.35
C MET A 263 -18.03 8.43 3.94
N THR A 264 -17.74 7.13 3.88
CA THR A 264 -16.46 6.56 4.33
C THR A 264 -15.90 5.59 3.29
N PRO A 265 -14.58 5.43 3.18
CA PRO A 265 -13.49 6.09 3.92
C PRO A 265 -13.52 7.63 3.84
N ILE A 266 -12.76 8.34 4.71
CA ILE A 266 -12.94 9.77 4.91
C ILE A 266 -12.63 10.63 3.67
N HIS A 267 -11.78 10.16 2.75
CA HIS A 267 -11.51 10.85 1.48
C HIS A 267 -12.80 11.05 0.66
N TYR A 268 -13.77 10.12 0.74
CA TYR A 268 -15.07 10.30 0.07
C TYR A 268 -15.95 11.35 0.74
N THR A 269 -15.80 11.61 2.05
CA THR A 269 -16.46 12.74 2.71
C THR A 269 -16.02 14.07 2.07
N PHE A 270 -14.70 14.29 1.92
CA PHE A 270 -14.19 15.50 1.28
C PHE A 270 -14.62 15.63 -0.19
N HIS A 271 -14.65 14.49 -0.89
CA HIS A 271 -15.15 14.49 -2.27
C HIS A 271 -16.64 14.86 -2.35
N HIS A 272 -17.45 14.33 -1.43
CA HIS A 272 -18.88 14.69 -1.30
C HIS A 272 -19.07 16.18 -0.96
N GLU A 273 -18.13 16.78 -0.24
CA GLU A 273 -18.10 18.23 0.06
C GLU A 273 -17.57 19.08 -1.11
N GLY A 274 -17.32 18.49 -2.27
CA GLY A 274 -16.92 19.20 -3.48
C GLY A 274 -15.43 19.37 -3.71
N TRP A 275 -14.56 18.68 -2.92
CA TRP A 275 -13.13 18.70 -3.20
C TRP A 275 -12.81 17.86 -4.44
N SER A 276 -11.90 18.37 -5.29
CA SER A 276 -11.38 17.56 -6.40
C SER A 276 -10.47 16.45 -5.90
N GLU A 277 -10.38 15.33 -6.62
CA GLU A 277 -9.49 14.21 -6.28
C GLU A 277 -8.03 14.66 -6.14
N ASN A 278 -7.55 15.52 -7.02
CA ASN A 278 -6.20 16.09 -6.91
C ASN A 278 -6.00 16.88 -5.61
N ARG A 279 -6.99 17.68 -5.19
CA ARG A 279 -6.90 18.43 -3.94
C ARG A 279 -6.84 17.49 -2.74
N ILE A 280 -7.66 16.45 -2.73
CA ILE A 280 -7.67 15.44 -1.66
C ILE A 280 -6.32 14.73 -1.61
N ALA A 281 -5.84 14.20 -2.75
CA ALA A 281 -4.57 13.49 -2.81
C ALA A 281 -3.41 14.35 -2.31
N LEU A 282 -3.27 15.58 -2.80
CA LEU A 282 -2.19 16.49 -2.38
C LEU A 282 -2.27 16.89 -0.90
N THR A 283 -3.48 17.14 -0.37
CA THR A 283 -3.67 17.46 1.05
C THR A 283 -3.29 16.28 1.94
N PHE A 284 -3.70 15.07 1.56
CA PHE A 284 -3.43 13.85 2.31
C PHE A 284 -1.94 13.46 2.24
N TRP A 285 -1.29 13.64 1.07
CA TRP A 285 0.17 13.49 0.97
C TRP A 285 0.90 14.50 1.84
N GLY A 286 0.43 15.76 1.90
CA GLY A 286 0.98 16.77 2.80
C GLY A 286 0.86 16.36 4.27
N ALA A 287 -0.31 15.88 4.70
CA ALA A 287 -0.52 15.37 6.04
C ALA A 287 0.35 14.13 6.33
N GLY A 288 0.44 13.19 5.38
CA GLY A 288 1.31 12.02 5.47
C GLY A 288 2.78 12.38 5.58
N LEU A 289 3.25 13.37 4.82
CA LEU A 289 4.63 13.86 4.89
C LEU A 289 4.94 14.51 6.24
N VAL A 290 4.06 15.35 6.75
CA VAL A 290 4.22 15.98 8.07
C VAL A 290 4.30 14.93 9.17
N SER A 291 3.43 13.92 9.14
CA SER A 291 3.44 12.86 10.15
C SER A 291 4.66 11.95 10.02
N ALA A 292 5.13 11.66 8.81
CA ALA A 292 6.36 10.92 8.58
C ALA A 292 7.60 11.68 9.10
N ILE A 293 7.68 12.99 8.85
CA ILE A 293 8.75 13.85 9.41
C ILE A 293 8.69 13.84 10.94
N ALA A 294 7.51 13.95 11.53
CA ALA A 294 7.34 13.90 13.00
C ALA A 294 7.83 12.54 13.55
N ALA A 295 7.51 11.42 12.92
CA ALA A 295 7.99 10.10 13.33
C ALA A 295 9.53 10.01 13.29
N VAL A 296 10.14 10.50 12.20
CA VAL A 296 11.60 10.54 12.05
C VAL A 296 12.25 11.44 13.11
N ALA A 297 11.66 12.59 13.40
CA ALA A 297 12.14 13.49 14.45
C ALA A 297 12.10 12.83 15.84
N LEU A 298 11.00 12.11 16.15
CA LEU A 298 10.89 11.34 17.40
C LEU A 298 12.01 10.32 17.55
N VAL A 299 12.35 9.59 16.50
CA VAL A 299 13.47 8.61 16.53
C VAL A 299 14.80 9.31 16.78
N ARG A 300 15.06 10.43 16.12
CA ARG A 300 16.34 11.17 16.24
C ARG A 300 16.53 11.90 17.56
N LEU A 301 15.44 12.20 18.28
CA LEU A 301 15.50 12.85 19.58
C LEU A 301 15.68 11.87 20.73
N HIS A 302 15.31 10.59 20.55
CA HIS A 302 15.30 9.58 21.62
C HIS A 302 16.24 8.39 21.34
N GLY A 303 16.83 8.30 20.18
CA GLY A 303 17.84 7.30 19.77
C GLY A 303 19.19 7.95 19.61
#